data_7218e8effca195a20104d608272965a0
#
_entry.id   7218e8effca195a20104d608272965a0
#
_cell.length_a   1.000
_cell.length_b   1.000
_cell.length_c   1.000
_cell.angle_alpha   90.00
_cell.angle_beta   90.00
_cell.angle_gamma   90.00
#
_symmetry.space_group_name_H-M   'P 1'
#
loop_
_entity.id
_entity.type
_entity.pdbx_description
1 polymer ?
#
loop_
_entity_poly.entity_id
_entity_poly.type
_entity_poly.pdbx_seq_one_letter_code
_entity_poly.pdbx_strand_id
1 'polypeptide(L)'
;KKEGDDRILLPGFKTNVYDYLIASDYYISASDVEGLANTLLESMTVGLPMLLSDIPSHQEVLSKMSVTTGYIFNNKDSNSLFDKIEKVLLLDRTEVAREVQDIFQKHYTAKKMSLSYQNAYTSL
;
A
#
# COMPACT_ATOMS: atom_id res chain seq x y z
N LYS A 1 -6.68 -2.98 -30.57
CA LYS A 1 -6.58 -3.87 -29.38
C LYS A 1 -5.19 -4.49 -29.45
N LYS A 2 -4.25 -4.11 -28.56
CA LYS A 2 -3.09 -4.98 -28.30
C LYS A 2 -3.66 -6.24 -27.68
N GLU A 3 -3.37 -7.39 -28.25
CA GLU A 3 -3.61 -8.68 -27.61
C GLU A 3 -2.91 -8.61 -26.26
N GLY A 4 -3.68 -8.70 -25.17
CA GLY A 4 -3.16 -8.57 -23.83
C GLY A 4 -2.34 -9.80 -23.46
N ASP A 5 -1.29 -9.59 -22.70
CA ASP A 5 -0.57 -10.69 -22.04
C ASP A 5 -1.55 -11.37 -21.06
N ASP A 6 -1.80 -12.67 -21.23
CA ASP A 6 -2.74 -13.45 -20.41
C ASP A 6 -2.38 -13.45 -18.91
N ARG A 7 -1.16 -13.03 -18.57
CA ARG A 7 -0.70 -12.83 -17.19
C ARG A 7 -1.20 -11.52 -16.58
N ILE A 8 -1.72 -10.58 -17.39
CA ILE A 8 -2.23 -9.29 -16.96
C ILE A 8 -3.75 -9.32 -17.02
N LEU A 9 -4.39 -9.29 -15.85
CA LEU A 9 -5.84 -9.26 -15.73
C LEU A 9 -6.30 -7.82 -15.45
N LEU A 10 -7.21 -7.32 -16.28
CA LEU A 10 -7.86 -6.02 -16.11
C LEU A 10 -9.36 -6.22 -15.85
N PRO A 11 -9.74 -6.62 -14.64
CA PRO A 11 -11.12 -7.05 -14.35
C PRO A 11 -12.13 -5.91 -14.33
N GLY A 12 -11.69 -4.65 -14.46
CA GLY A 12 -12.54 -3.47 -14.32
C GLY A 12 -12.99 -3.24 -12.87
N PHE A 13 -14.06 -2.47 -12.70
CA PHE A 13 -14.61 -2.18 -11.37
C PHE A 13 -15.14 -3.45 -10.70
N LYS A 14 -14.77 -3.66 -9.44
CA LYS A 14 -15.19 -4.78 -8.59
C LYS A 14 -15.63 -4.28 -7.22
N THR A 15 -16.68 -4.88 -6.68
CA THR A 15 -17.15 -4.60 -5.33
C THR A 15 -16.51 -5.50 -4.27
N ASN A 16 -15.90 -6.61 -4.69
CA ASN A 16 -15.23 -7.59 -3.83
C ASN A 16 -13.70 -7.43 -3.85
N VAL A 17 -13.20 -6.21 -3.63
CA VAL A 17 -11.76 -5.89 -3.66
C VAL A 17 -10.97 -6.75 -2.68
N TYR A 18 -11.52 -7.05 -1.52
CA TYR A 18 -10.85 -7.89 -0.51
C TYR A 18 -10.52 -9.30 -0.98
N ASP A 19 -11.35 -9.91 -1.84
CA ASP A 19 -11.07 -11.24 -2.39
C ASP A 19 -9.78 -11.21 -3.24
N TYR A 20 -9.59 -10.13 -4.00
CA TYR A 20 -8.37 -9.93 -4.79
C TYR A 20 -7.16 -9.67 -3.89
N LEU A 21 -7.29 -8.85 -2.86
CA LEU A 21 -6.20 -8.55 -1.93
C LEU A 21 -5.75 -9.79 -1.17
N ILE A 22 -6.69 -10.59 -0.66
CA ILE A 22 -6.40 -11.85 0.04
C ILE A 22 -5.69 -12.86 -0.88
N ALA A 23 -6.05 -12.88 -2.17
CA ALA A 23 -5.41 -13.74 -3.17
C ALA A 23 -4.08 -13.20 -3.70
N SER A 24 -3.68 -11.99 -3.31
CA SER A 24 -2.47 -11.33 -3.79
C SER A 24 -1.29 -11.59 -2.87
N ASP A 25 -0.09 -11.53 -3.44
CA ASP A 25 1.18 -11.62 -2.72
C ASP A 25 1.78 -10.25 -2.39
N TYR A 26 1.48 -9.25 -3.21
CA TYR A 26 2.04 -7.88 -3.11
C TYR A 26 0.99 -6.86 -3.54
N TYR A 27 1.15 -5.64 -3.04
CA TYR A 27 0.37 -4.49 -3.46
C TYR A 27 1.26 -3.46 -4.16
N ILE A 28 0.79 -2.93 -5.30
CA ILE A 28 1.48 -1.87 -6.04
C ILE A 28 0.54 -0.69 -6.23
N SER A 29 1.01 0.51 -5.92
CA SER A 29 0.36 1.77 -6.27
C SER A 29 1.31 2.68 -7.04
N ALA A 30 0.91 3.07 -8.25
CA ALA A 30 1.66 3.95 -9.15
C ALA A 30 1.01 5.33 -9.30
N SER A 31 0.33 5.81 -8.29
CA SER A 31 -0.34 7.12 -8.30
C SER A 31 0.65 8.27 -8.34
N ASP A 32 0.33 9.31 -9.11
CA ASP A 32 1.13 10.55 -9.15
C ASP A 32 0.74 11.53 -8.03
N VAL A 33 -0.52 11.52 -7.63
CA VAL A 33 -1.05 12.37 -6.55
C VAL A 33 -2.19 11.64 -5.86
N GLU A 34 -2.07 11.48 -4.56
CA GLU A 34 -3.15 11.00 -3.70
C GLU A 34 -3.02 11.57 -2.29
N GLY A 35 -4.17 11.72 -1.59
CA GLY A 35 -4.17 11.76 -0.14
C GLY A 35 -3.81 10.38 0.41
N LEU A 36 -4.68 9.80 1.22
CA LEU A 36 -4.50 8.42 1.68
C LEU A 36 -5.47 7.51 0.90
N ALA A 37 -4.93 6.68 0.01
CA ALA A 37 -5.73 5.81 -0.86
C ALA A 37 -6.45 4.73 -0.06
N ASN A 38 -7.76 4.55 -0.28
CA ASN A 38 -8.53 3.49 0.38
C ASN A 38 -7.98 2.10 0.08
N THR A 39 -7.58 1.84 -1.17
CA THR A 39 -7.00 0.54 -1.57
C THR A 39 -5.68 0.24 -0.88
N LEU A 40 -4.87 1.27 -0.58
CA LEU A 40 -3.67 1.13 0.23
C LEU A 40 -4.03 0.70 1.66
N LEU A 41 -5.01 1.36 2.29
CA LEU A 41 -5.49 0.98 3.62
C LEU A 41 -6.07 -0.43 3.66
N GLU A 42 -6.84 -0.80 2.64
CA GLU A 42 -7.38 -2.15 2.48
C GLU A 42 -6.26 -3.19 2.35
N SER A 43 -5.22 -2.92 1.57
CA SER A 43 -4.06 -3.81 1.44
C SER A 43 -3.30 -3.98 2.76
N MET A 44 -3.25 -2.92 3.59
CA MET A 44 -2.64 -2.99 4.92
C MET A 44 -3.42 -3.89 5.88
N THR A 45 -4.76 -3.97 5.76
CA THR A 45 -5.55 -4.89 6.60
C THR A 45 -5.22 -6.36 6.31
N VAL A 46 -4.83 -6.67 5.08
CA VAL A 46 -4.39 -8.01 4.67
C VAL A 46 -2.91 -8.26 4.99
N GLY A 47 -2.12 -7.19 5.20
CA GLY A 47 -0.71 -7.29 5.53
C GLY A 47 0.20 -7.53 4.32
N LEU A 48 -0.15 -6.98 3.14
CA LEU A 48 0.64 -7.16 1.93
C LEU A 48 1.91 -6.32 1.95
N PRO A 49 3.05 -6.86 1.50
CA PRO A 49 4.22 -6.06 1.15
C PRO A 49 3.88 -5.06 0.04
N MET A 50 4.45 -3.87 0.11
CA MET A 50 4.00 -2.73 -0.69
C MET A 50 5.10 -2.19 -1.61
N LEU A 51 4.72 -1.92 -2.86
CA LEU A 51 5.50 -1.12 -3.82
C LEU A 51 4.72 0.17 -4.10
N LEU A 52 5.25 1.29 -3.67
CA LEU A 52 4.54 2.55 -3.67
C LEU A 52 5.31 3.60 -4.47
N SER A 53 4.61 4.40 -5.25
CA SER A 53 5.21 5.52 -5.96
C SER A 53 5.73 6.59 -5.00
N ASP A 54 6.67 7.40 -5.48
CA ASP A 54 7.33 8.45 -4.71
C ASP A 54 6.43 9.69 -4.56
N ILE A 55 5.43 9.59 -3.68
CA ILE A 55 4.54 10.69 -3.28
C ILE A 55 4.49 10.82 -1.75
N PRO A 56 4.21 12.01 -1.22
CA PRO A 56 4.26 12.28 0.22
C PRO A 56 3.42 11.31 1.08
N SER A 57 2.20 10.99 0.65
CA SER A 57 1.31 10.09 1.39
C SER A 57 1.85 8.65 1.49
N HIS A 58 2.49 8.16 0.43
CA HIS A 58 3.12 6.85 0.41
C HIS A 58 4.38 6.80 1.28
N GLN A 59 5.22 7.84 1.20
CA GLN A 59 6.39 7.97 2.06
C GLN A 59 5.99 8.02 3.53
N GLU A 60 4.92 8.76 3.88
CA GLU A 60 4.40 8.82 5.24
C GLU A 60 4.00 7.44 5.77
N VAL A 61 3.29 6.64 4.98
CA VAL A 61 2.88 5.30 5.40
C VAL A 61 4.10 4.42 5.69
N LEU A 62 5.08 4.35 4.78
CA LEU A 62 6.27 3.52 4.99
C LEU A 62 7.17 4.04 6.11
N SER A 63 7.19 5.34 6.38
CA SER A 63 7.98 5.93 7.47
C SER A 63 7.54 5.51 8.87
N LYS A 64 6.32 5.01 9.02
CA LYS A 64 5.77 4.52 10.29
C LYS A 64 6.18 3.09 10.63
N MET A 65 6.76 2.37 9.66
CA MET A 65 7.15 0.97 9.82
C MET A 65 8.51 0.86 10.53
N SER A 66 8.64 -0.07 11.45
CA SER A 66 9.89 -0.34 12.18
C SER A 66 10.80 -1.34 11.43
N VAL A 67 10.22 -2.12 10.54
CA VAL A 67 10.94 -3.03 9.63
C VAL A 67 10.59 -2.71 8.18
N THR A 68 11.37 -3.20 7.25
CA THR A 68 11.12 -2.99 5.81
C THR A 68 9.89 -3.79 5.38
N THR A 69 8.81 -3.08 5.03
CA THR A 69 7.54 -3.66 4.59
C THR A 69 7.24 -3.41 3.11
N GLY A 70 8.09 -2.64 2.45
CA GLY A 70 7.94 -2.27 1.05
C GLY A 70 8.98 -1.25 0.62
N TYR A 71 8.82 -0.76 -0.59
CA TYR A 71 9.76 0.17 -1.20
C TYR A 71 9.04 1.28 -1.96
N ILE A 72 9.68 2.45 -1.99
CA ILE A 72 9.30 3.57 -2.86
C ILE A 72 10.01 3.42 -4.22
N PHE A 73 9.28 3.66 -5.30
CA PHE A 73 9.82 3.71 -6.64
C PHE A 73 9.41 4.98 -7.39
N ASN A 74 10.24 5.40 -8.36
CA ASN A 74 9.93 6.54 -9.21
C ASN A 74 9.00 6.12 -10.35
N ASN A 75 7.80 6.69 -10.43
CA ASN A 75 6.80 6.42 -11.46
C ASN A 75 7.28 6.68 -12.90
N LYS A 76 8.30 7.54 -13.06
CA LYS A 76 8.84 7.92 -14.37
C LYS A 76 10.03 7.07 -14.80
N ASP A 77 10.40 6.09 -14.00
CA ASP A 77 11.56 5.24 -14.22
C ASP A 77 11.23 3.76 -14.02
N SER A 78 11.06 3.04 -15.12
CA SER A 78 10.77 1.60 -15.09
C SER A 78 11.89 0.76 -14.44
N ASN A 79 13.14 1.21 -14.52
CA ASN A 79 14.27 0.51 -13.88
C ASN A 79 14.18 0.66 -12.36
N SER A 80 13.70 1.82 -11.87
CA SER A 80 13.42 2.01 -10.46
C SER A 80 12.39 1.01 -9.94
N LEU A 81 11.28 0.82 -10.67
CA LEU A 81 10.26 -0.16 -10.31
C LEU A 81 10.83 -1.58 -10.32
N PHE A 82 11.57 -1.95 -11.37
CA PHE A 82 12.15 -3.28 -11.51
C PHE A 82 13.10 -3.63 -10.34
N ASP A 83 14.01 -2.71 -9.98
CA ASP A 83 14.91 -2.87 -8.82
C ASP A 83 14.13 -3.09 -7.52
N LYS A 84 13.00 -2.40 -7.33
CA LYS A 84 12.17 -2.55 -6.12
C LYS A 84 11.34 -3.83 -6.13
N ILE A 85 10.92 -4.32 -7.29
CA ILE A 85 10.29 -5.64 -7.41
C ILE A 85 11.25 -6.73 -6.93
N GLU A 86 12.49 -6.74 -7.41
CA GLU A 86 13.46 -7.74 -6.97
C GLU A 86 13.68 -7.71 -5.46
N LYS A 87 13.72 -6.52 -4.85
CA LYS A 87 13.91 -6.36 -3.40
C LYS A 87 12.69 -6.81 -2.58
N VAL A 88 11.47 -6.49 -3.02
CA VAL A 88 10.25 -6.85 -2.28
C VAL A 88 10.03 -8.36 -2.24
N LEU A 89 10.48 -9.08 -3.27
CA LEU A 89 10.40 -10.54 -3.34
C LEU A 89 11.25 -11.24 -2.25
N LEU A 90 12.23 -10.55 -1.67
CA LEU A 90 13.13 -11.09 -0.64
C LEU A 90 12.64 -10.83 0.78
N LEU A 91 11.54 -10.09 0.96
CA LEU A 91 11.01 -9.78 2.29
C LEU A 91 10.39 -11.01 2.96
N ASP A 92 10.56 -11.11 4.28
CA ASP A 92 9.82 -12.08 5.09
C ASP A 92 8.34 -11.67 5.19
N ARG A 93 7.49 -12.38 4.49
CA ARG A 93 6.06 -12.06 4.39
C ARG A 93 5.33 -12.14 5.73
N THR A 94 5.77 -13.02 6.63
CA THR A 94 5.15 -13.16 7.96
C THR A 94 5.48 -11.95 8.84
N GLU A 95 6.73 -11.51 8.82
CA GLU A 95 7.18 -10.32 9.54
C GLU A 95 6.50 -9.07 8.99
N VAL A 96 6.49 -8.91 7.65
CA VAL A 96 5.82 -7.81 6.97
C VAL A 96 4.34 -7.74 7.32
N ALA A 97 3.62 -8.86 7.22
CA ALA A 97 2.18 -8.88 7.47
C ALA A 97 1.87 -8.42 8.90
N ARG A 98 2.61 -8.90 9.88
CA ARG A 98 2.45 -8.50 11.29
C ARG A 98 2.68 -7.00 11.47
N GLU A 99 3.79 -6.47 10.96
CA GLU A 99 4.13 -5.04 11.10
C GLU A 99 3.10 -4.14 10.42
N VAL A 100 2.73 -4.46 9.17
CA VAL A 100 1.78 -3.67 8.39
C VAL A 100 0.41 -3.62 9.08
N GLN A 101 -0.09 -4.77 9.57
CA GLN A 101 -1.35 -4.85 10.29
C GLN A 101 -1.30 -4.09 11.63
N ASP A 102 -0.20 -4.18 12.36
CA ASP A 102 -0.01 -3.44 13.62
C ASP A 102 -0.03 -1.92 13.39
N ILE A 103 0.67 -1.44 12.37
CA ILE A 103 0.67 -0.01 12.01
C ILE A 103 -0.72 0.44 11.54
N PHE A 104 -1.43 -0.37 10.75
CA PHE A 104 -2.81 -0.08 10.39
C PHE A 104 -3.70 0.10 11.63
N GLN A 105 -3.64 -0.83 12.58
CA GLN A 105 -4.44 -0.76 13.82
C GLN A 105 -4.08 0.46 14.68
N LYS A 106 -2.82 0.85 14.72
CA LYS A 106 -2.36 2.01 15.51
C LYS A 106 -2.77 3.35 14.92
N HIS A 107 -2.78 3.49 13.59
CA HIS A 107 -2.84 4.80 12.95
C HIS A 107 -4.03 5.00 12.01
N TYR A 108 -4.53 3.94 11.36
CA TYR A 108 -5.39 4.08 10.18
C TYR A 108 -6.81 3.51 10.36
N THR A 109 -7.18 3.04 11.55
CA THR A 109 -8.58 2.65 11.81
C THR A 109 -9.49 3.88 11.80
N ALA A 110 -10.75 3.71 11.40
CA ALA A 110 -11.74 4.78 11.40
C ALA A 110 -11.84 5.49 12.78
N LYS A 111 -11.74 4.74 13.86
CA LYS A 111 -11.72 5.29 15.22
C LYS A 111 -10.52 6.20 15.47
N LYS A 112 -9.32 5.79 15.04
CA LYS A 112 -8.10 6.60 15.21
C LYS A 112 -8.12 7.86 14.36
N MET A 113 -8.59 7.75 13.12
CA MET A 113 -8.74 8.90 12.24
C MET A 113 -9.74 9.90 12.80
N SER A 114 -10.91 9.44 13.26
CA SER A 114 -11.92 10.28 13.92
C SER A 114 -11.39 11.03 15.14
N LEU A 115 -10.64 10.33 16.01
CA LEU A 115 -10.02 10.96 17.18
C LEU A 115 -8.98 12.02 16.80
N SER A 116 -8.18 11.77 15.75
CA SER A 116 -7.19 12.74 15.26
C SER A 116 -7.86 14.02 14.76
N TYR A 117 -8.97 13.90 14.02
CA TYR A 117 -9.75 15.06 13.59
C TYR A 117 -10.36 15.82 14.76
N GLN A 118 -10.98 15.11 15.74
CA GLN A 118 -11.55 15.74 16.93
C GLN A 118 -10.49 16.54 17.72
N ASN A 119 -9.31 15.96 17.91
CA ASN A 119 -8.20 16.63 18.59
C ASN A 119 -7.73 17.87 17.84
N ALA A 120 -7.65 17.83 16.51
CA ALA A 120 -7.30 18.98 15.71
C ALA A 120 -8.31 20.12 15.86
N TYR A 121 -9.61 19.82 15.88
CA TYR A 121 -10.66 20.82 16.11
C TYR A 121 -10.69 21.40 17.52
N THR A 122 -10.33 20.62 18.54
CA THR A 122 -10.33 21.10 19.93
C THR A 122 -9.05 21.87 20.31
N SER A 123 -8.01 21.79 19.49
CA SER A 123 -6.74 22.54 19.66
C SER A 123 -6.70 23.90 18.98
N LEU A 124 -7.77 24.26 18.27
CA LEU A 124 -7.96 25.58 17.64
C LEU A 124 -8.61 26.57 18.61
#